data_ea5e87987a75b0d8f8dd3a9028e7e885
#
_entry.id   ea5e87987a75b0d8f8dd3a9028e7e885
#
_cell.length_a   1.000
_cell.length_b   1.000
_cell.length_c   1.000
_cell.angle_alpha   90.00
_cell.angle_beta   90.00
_cell.angle_gamma   90.00
#
_symmetry.space_group_name_H-M   'P 1'
#
loop_
_entity.id
_entity.type
_entity.pdbx_description
1 polymer ?
#
loop_
_entity_poly.entity_id
_entity_poly.type
_entity_poly.pdbx_seq_one_letter_code
_entity_poly.pdbx_strand_id
1 'polypeptide(L)'
;MADSEKKVEEEVKESEEEKEPLNMKASFKKKLAKKDEELEKTKADMEHWKNEYYKAYADMANLRKDIQKDHQEVIKYRVEGLVDNLLPVLDAFDIALKADVKNEETKNYLLGFKYVYTQLLQVLEGEGIQVIEPSIDSKFDEKTMHAVETIESDGEEHLVKKVNLKGYKLYDHLVRAAMVVTSVKHKEENKDTKETTEEKVA
;
A
#
# COMPACT_ATOMS: atom_id res chain seq x y z
N MET A 1 -6.53 68.15 80.73
CA MET A 1 -6.17 68.07 79.25
C MET A 1 -5.11 67.03 78.96
N ALA A 2 -4.20 66.69 79.84
CA ALA A 2 -3.16 65.69 79.57
C ALA A 2 -3.60 64.23 79.63
N ASP A 3 -4.73 63.91 80.33
CA ASP A 3 -5.25 62.56 80.47
C ASP A 3 -6.12 62.12 79.27
N SER A 4 -6.68 63.01 78.49
CA SER A 4 -7.46 62.68 77.27
C SER A 4 -6.56 62.45 76.07
N GLU A 5 -5.38 63.03 75.97
CA GLU A 5 -4.41 62.81 74.93
C GLU A 5 -3.71 61.45 75.07
N LYS A 6 -3.42 61.00 76.27
CA LYS A 6 -2.84 59.66 76.50
C LYS A 6 -3.78 58.53 76.20
N LYS A 7 -5.09 58.66 76.46
CA LYS A 7 -6.10 57.63 76.07
C LYS A 7 -6.29 57.52 74.59
N VAL A 8 -6.22 58.60 73.85
CA VAL A 8 -6.33 58.60 72.41
C VAL A 8 -5.08 57.99 71.75
N GLU A 9 -3.89 58.25 72.30
CA GLU A 9 -2.65 57.62 71.81
C GLU A 9 -2.57 56.12 72.13
N GLU A 10 -3.13 55.61 73.23
CA GLU A 10 -3.23 54.21 73.59
C GLU A 10 -4.27 53.49 72.68
N GLU A 11 -5.46 54.04 72.44
CA GLU A 11 -6.48 53.48 71.54
C GLU A 11 -5.99 53.47 70.07
N VAL A 12 -5.20 54.45 69.61
CA VAL A 12 -4.62 54.46 68.27
C VAL A 12 -3.52 53.40 68.15
N LYS A 13 -2.68 53.19 69.18
CA LYS A 13 -1.66 52.16 69.21
C LYS A 13 -2.26 50.75 69.25
N GLU A 14 -3.29 50.48 70.06
CA GLU A 14 -4.02 49.23 70.07
C GLU A 14 -4.71 48.96 68.76
N SER A 15 -5.28 49.96 68.06
CA SER A 15 -5.91 49.83 66.78
C SER A 15 -4.91 49.62 65.63
N GLU A 16 -3.67 50.06 65.74
CA GLU A 16 -2.60 49.81 64.79
C GLU A 16 -1.94 48.45 65.03
N GLU A 17 -1.74 47.98 66.26
CA GLU A 17 -1.25 46.62 66.54
C GLU A 17 -2.22 45.54 66.19
N GLU A 18 -3.56 45.70 66.25
CA GLU A 18 -4.55 44.77 65.76
C GLU A 18 -4.63 44.77 64.25
N LYS A 19 -4.34 45.86 63.54
CA LYS A 19 -4.38 45.91 62.04
C LYS A 19 -3.16 45.29 61.41
N GLU A 20 -1.99 45.29 61.99
CA GLU A 20 -0.79 44.65 61.47
C GLU A 20 -0.92 43.12 61.34
N PRO A 21 -1.41 42.34 62.33
CA PRO A 21 -1.59 40.88 62.15
C PRO A 21 -2.71 40.53 61.18
N LEU A 22 -3.75 41.35 61.00
CA LEU A 22 -4.81 41.18 60.02
C LEU A 22 -4.29 41.40 58.59
N ASN A 23 -3.44 42.39 58.37
CA ASN A 23 -2.85 42.67 57.04
C ASN A 23 -1.82 41.61 56.67
N MET A 24 -1.06 41.10 57.65
CA MET A 24 -0.17 39.93 57.41
C MET A 24 -0.93 38.69 57.07
N LYS A 25 -2.01 38.36 57.79
CA LYS A 25 -2.88 37.22 57.47
C LYS A 25 -3.52 37.33 56.05
N ALA A 26 -3.95 38.53 55.65
CA ALA A 26 -4.49 38.80 54.33
C ALA A 26 -3.44 38.59 53.18
N SER A 27 -2.18 39.04 53.43
CA SER A 27 -1.08 38.88 52.49
C SER A 27 -0.64 37.41 52.36
N PHE A 28 -0.61 36.65 53.46
CA PHE A 28 -0.34 35.23 53.46
C PHE A 28 -1.44 34.46 52.73
N LYS A 29 -2.72 34.76 52.95
CA LYS A 29 -3.84 34.16 52.24
C LYS A 29 -3.76 34.42 50.74
N LYS A 30 -3.36 35.60 50.32
CA LYS A 30 -3.17 35.97 48.90
C LYS A 30 -1.97 35.26 48.28
N LYS A 31 -0.89 35.05 49.04
CA LYS A 31 0.27 34.22 48.59
C LYS A 31 -0.09 32.73 48.49
N LEU A 32 -0.87 32.22 49.43
CA LEU A 32 -1.35 30.84 49.41
C LEU A 32 -2.24 30.61 48.20
N ALA A 33 -3.23 31.46 47.94
CA ALA A 33 -4.12 31.34 46.77
C ALA A 33 -3.35 31.40 45.44
N LYS A 34 -2.31 32.22 45.33
CA LYS A 34 -1.44 32.23 44.15
C LYS A 34 -0.64 30.94 43.99
N LYS A 35 -0.15 30.37 45.08
CA LYS A 35 0.57 29.11 45.09
C LYS A 35 -0.34 27.94 44.77
N ASP A 36 -1.56 27.92 45.22
CA ASP A 36 -2.57 26.93 44.89
C ASP A 36 -2.93 27.01 43.40
N GLU A 37 -3.08 28.21 42.85
CA GLU A 37 -3.32 28.40 41.40
C GLU A 37 -2.13 27.94 40.54
N GLU A 38 -0.88 28.25 40.97
CA GLU A 38 0.33 27.75 40.30
C GLU A 38 0.42 26.20 40.37
N LEU A 39 0.04 25.63 41.53
CA LEU A 39 0.01 24.17 41.73
C LEU A 39 -1.04 23.48 40.84
N GLU A 40 -2.22 24.07 40.71
CA GLU A 40 -3.25 23.55 39.82
C GLU A 40 -2.82 23.62 38.33
N LYS A 41 -2.21 24.73 37.92
CA LYS A 41 -1.65 24.87 36.56
C LYS A 41 -0.56 23.83 36.28
N THR A 42 0.40 23.70 37.21
CA THR A 42 1.47 22.70 37.03
C THR A 42 0.95 21.24 37.04
N LYS A 43 -0.10 20.94 37.81
CA LYS A 43 -0.75 19.63 37.77
C LYS A 43 -1.45 19.39 36.44
N ALA A 44 -2.18 20.37 35.93
CA ALA A 44 -2.84 20.27 34.61
C ALA A 44 -1.82 20.10 33.48
N ASP A 45 -0.72 20.88 33.52
CA ASP A 45 0.38 20.73 32.55
C ASP A 45 1.03 19.35 32.64
N MET A 46 1.24 18.84 33.83
CA MET A 46 1.81 17.51 34.05
C MET A 46 0.88 16.42 33.49
N GLU A 47 -0.44 16.49 33.71
CA GLU A 47 -1.40 15.55 33.15
C GLU A 47 -1.45 15.64 31.63
N HIS A 48 -1.42 16.86 31.08
CA HIS A 48 -1.36 17.07 29.63
C HIS A 48 -0.12 16.41 29.02
N TRP A 49 1.08 16.71 29.56
CA TRP A 49 2.33 16.13 29.08
C TRP A 49 2.40 14.61 29.25
N LYS A 50 1.83 14.10 30.34
CA LYS A 50 1.71 12.66 30.57
C LYS A 50 0.83 11.99 29.51
N ASN A 51 -0.30 12.59 29.17
CA ASN A 51 -1.19 12.07 28.12
C ASN A 51 -0.53 12.14 26.74
N GLU A 52 0.15 13.25 26.42
CA GLU A 52 0.90 13.38 25.15
C GLU A 52 2.07 12.37 25.09
N TYR A 53 2.75 12.11 26.20
CA TYR A 53 3.77 11.07 26.26
C TYR A 53 3.21 9.67 25.96
N TYR A 54 2.08 9.30 26.58
CA TYR A 54 1.47 8.00 26.33
C TYR A 54 0.96 7.87 24.89
N LYS A 55 0.42 8.94 24.33
CA LYS A 55 0.01 8.97 22.93
C LYS A 55 1.21 8.80 21.99
N ALA A 56 2.27 9.58 22.19
CA ALA A 56 3.48 9.44 21.40
C ALA A 56 4.13 8.06 21.54
N TYR A 57 4.07 7.45 22.72
CA TYR A 57 4.57 6.09 22.93
C TYR A 57 3.74 5.05 22.17
N ALA A 58 2.41 5.18 22.19
CA ALA A 58 1.52 4.32 21.42
C ALA A 58 1.73 4.48 19.90
N ASP A 59 1.85 5.72 19.43
CA ASP A 59 2.13 6.03 18.02
C ASP A 59 3.47 5.44 17.58
N MET A 60 4.50 5.53 18.43
CA MET A 60 5.80 4.92 18.15
C MET A 60 5.73 3.39 18.10
N ALA A 61 4.91 2.75 18.95
CA ALA A 61 4.71 1.31 18.92
C ALA A 61 3.99 0.87 17.63
N ASN A 62 2.98 1.61 17.19
CA ASN A 62 2.29 1.39 15.93
C ASN A 62 3.24 1.57 14.74
N LEU A 63 3.99 2.67 14.71
CA LEU A 63 4.97 2.95 13.65
C LEU A 63 6.02 1.84 13.53
N ARG A 64 6.53 1.33 14.66
CA ARG A 64 7.47 0.19 14.63
C ARG A 64 6.85 -1.05 14.00
N LYS A 65 5.58 -1.33 14.30
CA LYS A 65 4.85 -2.46 13.74
C LYS A 65 4.64 -2.29 12.22
N ASP A 66 4.33 -1.08 11.79
CA ASP A 66 4.13 -0.78 10.37
C ASP A 66 5.46 -0.87 9.60
N ILE A 67 6.53 -0.27 10.11
CA ILE A 67 7.89 -0.42 9.55
C ILE A 67 8.30 -1.90 9.43
N GLN A 68 7.95 -2.72 10.42
CA GLN A 68 8.29 -4.14 10.38
C GLN A 68 7.51 -4.88 9.29
N LYS A 69 6.23 -4.53 9.06
CA LYS A 69 5.43 -5.07 7.96
C LYS A 69 5.98 -4.62 6.60
N ASP A 70 6.22 -3.32 6.44
CA ASP A 70 6.77 -2.76 5.21
C ASP A 70 8.12 -3.40 4.87
N HIS A 71 8.96 -3.61 5.89
CA HIS A 71 10.24 -4.28 5.70
C HIS A 71 10.08 -5.74 5.22
N GLN A 72 9.11 -6.47 5.76
CA GLN A 72 8.79 -7.82 5.29
C GLN A 72 8.27 -7.83 3.85
N GLU A 73 7.45 -6.86 3.48
CA GLU A 73 6.97 -6.70 2.11
C GLU A 73 8.10 -6.34 1.14
N VAL A 74 8.97 -5.41 1.50
CA VAL A 74 10.15 -5.06 0.69
C VAL A 74 11.06 -6.28 0.48
N ILE A 75 11.31 -7.09 1.51
CA ILE A 75 12.09 -8.32 1.37
C ILE A 75 11.38 -9.33 0.45
N LYS A 76 10.07 -9.49 0.60
CA LYS A 76 9.24 -10.43 -0.18
C LYS A 76 9.27 -10.09 -1.67
N TYR A 77 9.21 -8.80 -2.02
CA TYR A 77 9.13 -8.34 -3.41
C TYR A 77 10.45 -7.78 -3.97
N ARG A 78 11.57 -7.92 -3.24
CA ARG A 78 12.88 -7.39 -3.66
C ARG A 78 13.36 -7.85 -5.03
N VAL A 79 12.93 -9.03 -5.47
CA VAL A 79 13.34 -9.63 -6.74
C VAL A 79 12.46 -9.21 -7.92
N GLU A 80 11.35 -8.50 -7.70
CA GLU A 80 10.40 -8.12 -8.73
C GLU A 80 11.06 -7.33 -9.88
N GLY A 81 11.84 -6.31 -9.57
CA GLY A 81 12.54 -5.52 -10.58
C GLY A 81 13.60 -6.29 -11.35
N LEU A 82 14.25 -7.29 -10.73
CA LEU A 82 15.16 -8.18 -11.42
C LEU A 82 14.40 -9.09 -12.39
N VAL A 83 13.27 -9.64 -11.94
CA VAL A 83 12.43 -10.51 -12.77
C VAL A 83 11.91 -9.77 -13.97
N ASP A 84 11.38 -8.57 -13.79
CA ASP A 84 10.85 -7.75 -14.89
C ASP A 84 11.90 -7.53 -15.99
N ASN A 85 13.14 -7.21 -15.59
CA ASN A 85 14.26 -7.07 -16.53
C ASN A 85 14.71 -8.41 -17.15
N LEU A 86 14.44 -9.55 -16.51
CA LEU A 86 14.79 -10.89 -17.00
C LEU A 86 13.74 -11.45 -17.97
N LEU A 87 12.47 -11.00 -17.92
CA LEU A 87 11.39 -11.48 -18.74
C LEU A 87 11.71 -11.51 -20.25
N PRO A 88 12.30 -10.45 -20.86
CA PRO A 88 12.64 -10.49 -22.28
C PRO A 88 13.63 -11.61 -22.64
N VAL A 89 14.55 -11.92 -21.72
CA VAL A 89 15.52 -13.01 -21.91
C VAL A 89 14.81 -14.36 -21.86
N LEU A 90 13.91 -14.56 -20.91
CA LEU A 90 13.09 -15.78 -20.80
C LEU A 90 12.22 -15.99 -22.05
N ASP A 91 11.62 -14.92 -22.57
CA ASP A 91 10.82 -14.95 -23.79
C ASP A 91 11.67 -15.33 -25.00
N ALA A 92 12.87 -14.76 -25.12
CA ALA A 92 13.80 -15.10 -26.21
C ALA A 92 14.21 -16.59 -26.16
N PHE A 93 14.47 -17.13 -24.95
CA PHE A 93 14.74 -18.55 -24.76
C PHE A 93 13.52 -19.41 -25.15
N ASP A 94 12.32 -19.04 -24.71
CA ASP A 94 11.09 -19.79 -25.02
C ASP A 94 10.83 -19.84 -26.54
N ILE A 95 11.03 -18.73 -27.24
CA ILE A 95 10.91 -18.65 -28.71
C ILE A 95 11.99 -19.51 -29.38
N ALA A 96 13.25 -19.41 -28.96
CA ALA A 96 14.34 -20.17 -29.54
C ALA A 96 14.17 -21.69 -29.35
N LEU A 97 13.67 -22.10 -28.18
CA LEU A 97 13.42 -23.51 -27.87
C LEU A 97 12.20 -24.13 -28.64
N LYS A 98 11.27 -23.27 -29.09
CA LYS A 98 10.12 -23.67 -29.92
C LYS A 98 10.43 -23.70 -31.42
N ALA A 99 11.61 -23.24 -31.84
CA ALA A 99 12.01 -23.21 -33.23
C ALA A 99 12.08 -24.63 -33.79
N ASP A 100 11.46 -24.87 -34.98
CA ASP A 100 11.53 -26.16 -35.66
C ASP A 100 12.88 -26.30 -36.39
N VAL A 101 13.69 -27.22 -35.90
CA VAL A 101 15.05 -27.46 -36.42
C VAL A 101 15.14 -28.85 -37.05
N LYS A 102 15.61 -28.92 -38.29
CA LYS A 102 15.73 -30.15 -39.07
C LYS A 102 17.02 -30.92 -38.78
N ASN A 103 18.07 -30.28 -38.28
CA ASN A 103 19.38 -30.92 -38.07
C ASN A 103 19.45 -31.57 -36.67
N GLU A 104 19.83 -32.86 -36.62
CA GLU A 104 19.96 -33.65 -35.41
C GLU A 104 21.00 -33.06 -34.42
N GLU A 105 22.13 -32.55 -34.92
CA GLU A 105 23.13 -31.92 -34.04
C GLU A 105 22.56 -30.70 -33.35
N THR A 106 21.81 -29.86 -34.08
CA THR A 106 21.16 -28.67 -33.52
C THR A 106 20.06 -29.04 -32.52
N LYS A 107 19.33 -30.14 -32.73
CA LYS A 107 18.36 -30.65 -31.75
C LYS A 107 19.02 -31.05 -30.43
N ASN A 108 20.20 -31.69 -30.49
CA ASN A 108 20.94 -32.04 -29.26
C ASN A 108 21.41 -30.79 -28.49
N TYR A 109 21.86 -29.74 -29.20
CA TYR A 109 22.20 -28.47 -28.55
C TYR A 109 20.96 -27.83 -27.92
N LEU A 110 19.81 -27.79 -28.61
CA LEU A 110 18.55 -27.26 -28.07
C LEU A 110 18.09 -28.04 -26.84
N LEU A 111 18.30 -29.37 -26.79
CA LEU A 111 17.98 -30.14 -25.59
C LEU A 111 18.82 -29.70 -24.38
N GLY A 112 20.11 -29.44 -24.60
CA GLY A 112 20.98 -28.88 -23.55
C GLY A 112 20.51 -27.51 -23.07
N PHE A 113 20.15 -26.61 -23.98
CA PHE A 113 19.59 -25.28 -23.63
C PHE A 113 18.24 -25.39 -22.92
N LYS A 114 17.40 -26.34 -23.32
CA LYS A 114 16.12 -26.62 -22.64
C LYS A 114 16.35 -27.01 -21.18
N TYR A 115 17.37 -27.81 -20.91
CA TYR A 115 17.74 -28.18 -19.54
C TYR A 115 18.15 -26.95 -18.72
N VAL A 116 19.02 -26.08 -19.28
CA VAL A 116 19.45 -24.84 -18.64
C VAL A 116 18.25 -23.92 -18.37
N TYR A 117 17.34 -23.76 -19.34
CA TYR A 117 16.12 -22.98 -19.18
C TYR A 117 15.22 -23.53 -18.07
N THR A 118 15.07 -24.86 -18.01
CA THR A 118 14.28 -25.50 -16.94
C THR A 118 14.89 -25.26 -15.56
N GLN A 119 16.22 -25.35 -15.43
CA GLN A 119 16.90 -25.05 -14.19
C GLN A 119 16.72 -23.57 -13.79
N LEU A 120 16.80 -22.65 -14.73
CA LEU A 120 16.55 -21.23 -14.50
C LEU A 120 15.14 -21.00 -13.95
N LEU A 121 14.13 -21.61 -14.56
CA LEU A 121 12.74 -21.53 -14.08
C LEU A 121 12.59 -22.11 -12.66
N GLN A 122 13.28 -23.22 -12.34
CA GLN A 122 13.26 -23.78 -10.98
C GLN A 122 13.88 -22.86 -9.93
N VAL A 123 14.97 -22.16 -10.28
CA VAL A 123 15.56 -21.15 -9.39
C VAL A 123 14.58 -20.00 -9.15
N LEU A 124 13.92 -19.52 -10.19
CA LEU A 124 12.92 -18.47 -10.10
C LEU A 124 11.70 -18.91 -9.25
N GLU A 125 11.26 -20.15 -9.43
CA GLU A 125 10.20 -20.75 -8.62
C GLU A 125 10.59 -20.81 -7.13
N GLY A 126 11.85 -21.12 -6.83
CA GLY A 126 12.41 -21.09 -5.47
C GLY A 126 12.36 -19.70 -4.82
N GLU A 127 12.42 -18.63 -5.60
CA GLU A 127 12.26 -17.24 -5.16
C GLU A 127 10.77 -16.79 -5.10
N GLY A 128 9.83 -17.70 -5.38
CA GLY A 128 8.39 -17.46 -5.31
C GLY A 128 7.73 -16.98 -6.60
N ILE A 129 8.45 -17.07 -7.73
CA ILE A 129 7.92 -16.74 -9.06
C ILE A 129 7.16 -17.94 -9.62
N GLN A 130 5.96 -17.71 -10.10
CA GLN A 130 5.14 -18.72 -10.75
C GLN A 130 4.86 -18.32 -12.19
N VAL A 131 5.04 -19.30 -13.09
CA VAL A 131 4.73 -19.14 -14.51
C VAL A 131 3.22 -19.29 -14.73
N ILE A 132 2.63 -18.36 -15.46
CA ILE A 132 1.23 -18.39 -15.90
C ILE A 132 1.25 -18.80 -17.36
N GLU A 133 0.95 -20.07 -17.63
CA GLU A 133 0.85 -20.64 -18.97
C GLU A 133 -0.55 -21.26 -19.13
N PRO A 134 -1.54 -20.48 -19.62
CA PRO A 134 -2.89 -20.98 -19.81
C PRO A 134 -2.89 -22.10 -20.84
N SER A 135 -3.71 -23.13 -20.60
CA SER A 135 -3.90 -24.20 -21.56
C SER A 135 -4.71 -23.70 -22.76
N ILE A 136 -4.45 -24.26 -23.92
CA ILE A 136 -5.27 -24.02 -25.11
C ILE A 136 -6.72 -24.48 -24.82
N ASP A 137 -7.69 -23.70 -25.27
CA ASP A 137 -9.13 -23.85 -25.02
C ASP A 137 -9.58 -23.66 -23.57
N SER A 138 -8.68 -23.17 -22.67
CA SER A 138 -9.08 -22.69 -21.35
C SER A 138 -9.85 -21.37 -21.44
N LYS A 139 -10.67 -21.06 -20.42
CA LYS A 139 -11.38 -19.79 -20.34
C LYS A 139 -10.40 -18.64 -20.08
N PHE A 140 -10.64 -17.54 -20.73
CA PHE A 140 -9.88 -16.31 -20.52
C PHE A 140 -10.14 -15.74 -19.12
N ASP A 141 -9.08 -15.38 -18.40
CA ASP A 141 -9.11 -14.74 -17.10
C ASP A 141 -8.45 -13.36 -17.17
N GLU A 142 -9.25 -12.30 -17.06
CA GLU A 142 -8.80 -10.92 -17.14
C GLU A 142 -7.75 -10.54 -16.05
N LYS A 143 -7.70 -11.29 -14.94
CA LYS A 143 -6.75 -11.02 -13.86
C LYS A 143 -5.33 -11.47 -14.17
N THR A 144 -5.18 -12.51 -14.97
CA THR A 144 -3.89 -13.17 -15.22
C THR A 144 -3.49 -13.18 -16.67
N MET A 145 -4.41 -12.83 -17.58
CA MET A 145 -4.21 -12.88 -19.03
C MET A 145 -4.53 -11.55 -19.68
N HIS A 146 -3.85 -11.24 -20.76
CA HIS A 146 -4.11 -10.09 -21.62
C HIS A 146 -4.33 -10.58 -23.06
N ALA A 147 -5.52 -10.32 -23.63
CA ALA A 147 -5.83 -10.63 -25.01
C ALA A 147 -5.15 -9.62 -25.95
N VAL A 148 -4.22 -10.09 -26.77
CA VAL A 148 -3.50 -9.26 -27.77
C VAL A 148 -4.22 -9.29 -29.10
N GLU A 149 -4.75 -10.44 -29.45
CA GLU A 149 -5.48 -10.69 -30.69
C GLU A 149 -6.75 -11.48 -30.43
N THR A 150 -7.74 -11.31 -31.29
CA THR A 150 -8.97 -12.09 -31.29
C THR A 150 -9.11 -12.79 -32.64
N ILE A 151 -9.43 -14.10 -32.62
CA ILE A 151 -9.67 -14.90 -33.80
C ILE A 151 -11.15 -15.26 -33.83
N GLU A 152 -11.79 -15.11 -34.99
CA GLU A 152 -13.15 -15.61 -35.22
C GLU A 152 -13.15 -17.15 -35.20
N SER A 153 -14.03 -17.71 -34.40
CA SER A 153 -14.18 -19.17 -34.25
C SER A 153 -15.65 -19.53 -34.12
N ASP A 154 -16.06 -20.64 -34.72
CA ASP A 154 -17.41 -21.20 -34.59
C ASP A 154 -17.68 -21.80 -33.19
N GLY A 155 -16.69 -21.80 -32.30
CA GLY A 155 -16.77 -22.34 -30.92
C GLY A 155 -17.26 -21.36 -29.87
N GLU A 156 -16.97 -21.70 -28.60
CA GLU A 156 -17.26 -20.81 -27.45
C GLU A 156 -16.42 -19.54 -27.52
N GLU A 157 -17.02 -18.44 -27.06
CA GLU A 157 -16.33 -17.15 -26.93
C GLU A 157 -15.38 -17.15 -25.74
N HIS A 158 -14.36 -16.28 -25.80
CA HIS A 158 -13.40 -16.08 -24.72
C HIS A 158 -12.57 -17.32 -24.33
N LEU A 159 -12.29 -18.20 -25.31
CA LEU A 159 -11.32 -19.28 -25.11
C LEU A 159 -9.93 -18.87 -25.57
N VAL A 160 -8.91 -19.31 -24.86
CA VAL A 160 -7.50 -19.14 -25.24
C VAL A 160 -7.17 -20.04 -26.40
N LYS A 161 -6.87 -19.49 -27.56
CA LYS A 161 -6.48 -20.27 -28.77
C LYS A 161 -4.97 -20.39 -28.92
N LYS A 162 -4.21 -19.41 -28.43
CA LYS A 162 -2.75 -19.41 -28.49
C LYS A 162 -2.17 -18.59 -27.37
N VAL A 163 -1.06 -19.03 -26.82
CA VAL A 163 -0.25 -18.27 -25.88
C VAL A 163 0.95 -17.71 -26.64
N ASN A 164 1.00 -16.38 -26.79
CA ASN A 164 2.11 -15.68 -27.42
C ASN A 164 3.28 -15.51 -26.46
N LEU A 165 3.02 -15.00 -25.26
CA LEU A 165 4.01 -14.85 -24.20
C LEU A 165 3.44 -15.36 -22.87
N LYS A 166 4.27 -16.04 -22.10
CA LYS A 166 3.91 -16.53 -20.76
C LYS A 166 3.79 -15.38 -19.79
N GLY A 167 2.85 -15.48 -18.85
CA GLY A 167 2.74 -14.57 -17.73
C GLY A 167 3.59 -15.02 -16.55
N TYR A 168 3.84 -14.09 -15.63
CA TYR A 168 4.61 -14.36 -14.42
C TYR A 168 4.00 -13.62 -13.23
N LYS A 169 3.94 -14.28 -12.08
CA LYS A 169 3.56 -13.68 -10.81
C LYS A 169 4.59 -13.98 -9.73
N LEU A 170 4.82 -13.03 -8.85
CA LEU A 170 5.69 -13.17 -7.68
C LEU A 170 4.78 -13.24 -6.44
N TYR A 171 4.67 -14.42 -5.87
CA TYR A 171 3.70 -14.74 -4.81
C TYR A 171 2.26 -14.38 -5.23
N ASP A 172 1.69 -13.32 -4.66
CA ASP A 172 0.36 -12.78 -4.92
C ASP A 172 0.36 -11.56 -5.87
N HIS A 173 1.54 -11.04 -6.23
CA HIS A 173 1.69 -9.89 -7.12
C HIS A 173 1.91 -10.33 -8.58
N LEU A 174 1.08 -9.80 -9.49
CA LEU A 174 1.21 -10.07 -10.92
C LEU A 174 2.31 -9.18 -11.50
N VAL A 175 3.44 -9.79 -11.91
CA VAL A 175 4.55 -9.09 -12.58
C VAL A 175 4.18 -8.81 -14.03
N ARG A 176 3.69 -9.83 -14.75
CA ARG A 176 3.25 -9.70 -16.15
C ARG A 176 2.11 -10.69 -16.46
N ALA A 177 1.04 -10.19 -17.06
CA ALA A 177 -0.03 -11.04 -17.57
C ALA A 177 0.44 -11.89 -18.77
N ALA A 178 -0.14 -13.09 -18.92
CA ALA A 178 0.10 -13.90 -20.10
C ALA A 178 -0.54 -13.25 -21.33
N MET A 179 0.21 -13.10 -22.41
CA MET A 179 -0.31 -12.56 -23.67
C MET A 179 -0.90 -13.69 -24.51
N VAL A 180 -2.20 -13.64 -24.72
CA VAL A 180 -2.96 -14.71 -25.36
C VAL A 180 -3.76 -14.20 -26.56
N VAL A 181 -4.08 -15.13 -27.44
CA VAL A 181 -5.04 -14.94 -28.53
C VAL A 181 -6.33 -15.63 -28.11
N THR A 182 -7.46 -14.91 -28.15
CA THR A 182 -8.77 -15.42 -27.72
C THR A 182 -9.73 -15.61 -28.88
N SER A 183 -10.71 -16.50 -28.70
CA SER A 183 -11.80 -16.68 -29.67
C SER A 183 -12.94 -15.71 -29.45
N VAL A 184 -13.48 -15.17 -30.54
CA VAL A 184 -14.73 -14.40 -30.59
C VAL A 184 -15.66 -15.09 -31.59
N LYS A 185 -16.95 -15.13 -31.27
CA LYS A 185 -17.95 -15.66 -32.24
C LYS A 185 -18.00 -14.81 -33.48
N HIS A 186 -18.13 -15.48 -34.60
CA HIS A 186 -18.43 -14.84 -35.88
C HIS A 186 -19.77 -14.09 -35.74
N LYS A 187 -19.74 -12.75 -35.78
CA LYS A 187 -20.97 -11.97 -36.00
C LYS A 187 -21.33 -12.16 -37.46
N GLU A 188 -22.39 -12.93 -37.77
CA GLU A 188 -23.08 -12.82 -39.04
C GLU A 188 -23.45 -11.35 -39.24
N GLU A 189 -22.75 -10.64 -40.12
CA GLU A 189 -23.21 -9.33 -40.59
C GLU A 189 -24.56 -9.57 -41.25
N ASN A 190 -25.63 -9.14 -40.58
CA ASN A 190 -26.94 -8.98 -41.16
C ASN A 190 -26.83 -8.07 -42.40
N LYS A 191 -26.77 -8.69 -43.61
CA LYS A 191 -26.87 -8.01 -44.90
C LYS A 191 -28.30 -7.54 -45.22
N ASP A 192 -29.06 -7.12 -44.24
CA ASP A 192 -30.42 -6.59 -44.42
C ASP A 192 -30.47 -5.10 -44.05
N THR A 193 -29.80 -4.26 -44.83
CA THR A 193 -30.16 -2.83 -44.94
C THR A 193 -29.47 -2.16 -46.12
N LYS A 194 -29.69 -2.69 -47.34
CA LYS A 194 -29.50 -1.93 -48.59
C LYS A 194 -30.48 -2.33 -49.65
N GLU A 195 -31.76 -2.08 -49.42
CA GLU A 195 -32.76 -1.93 -50.45
C GLU A 195 -33.93 -1.13 -49.84
N THR A 196 -33.88 0.16 -49.95
CA THR A 196 -35.07 1.05 -50.04
C THR A 196 -34.62 2.50 -50.00
N THR A 197 -34.02 2.99 -51.08
CA THR A 197 -34.04 4.44 -51.37
C THR A 197 -33.68 4.69 -52.84
N GLU A 198 -34.42 4.11 -53.76
CA GLU A 198 -34.52 4.61 -55.14
C GLU A 198 -35.95 4.39 -55.61
N GLU A 199 -36.83 5.28 -55.28
CA GLU A 199 -38.08 5.59 -56.01
C GLU A 199 -38.84 6.68 -55.31
N LYS A 200 -38.52 7.93 -55.65
CA LYS A 200 -39.44 9.04 -55.69
C LYS A 200 -38.73 10.34 -56.04
N VAL A 201 -38.43 10.51 -57.33
CA VAL A 201 -38.48 11.83 -58.01
C VAL A 201 -38.82 11.56 -59.44
N ALA A 202 -40.10 11.75 -59.75
CA ALA A 202 -40.65 12.13 -61.05
C ALA A 202 -41.79 13.09 -60.78
#